data_65e32c3c7aecb5af697130784617c1ca
#
_entry.id   65e32c3c7aecb5af697130784617c1ca
#
_cell.length_a   1.000
_cell.length_b   1.000
_cell.length_c   1.000
_cell.angle_alpha   90.00
_cell.angle_beta   90.00
_cell.angle_gamma   90.00
#
_symmetry.space_group_name_H-M   'P 1'
#
loop_
_entity.id
_entity.type
_entity.pdbx_description
1 polymer ?
#
loop_
_entity_poly.entity_id
_entity_poly.type
_entity_poly.pdbx_seq_one_letter_code
_entity_poly.pdbx_strand_id
1 'polypeptide(L)'
;NGFIIFDSDYYDNNGVQGAFGTGMYPCPHVGDLRTDMIDMSSYSDVTLKMNSYYRTFAGQAFVDFYVNGNFNSRVQVHSDIATNDATLTDQVALVRVPFSVAGNSNVQLSFVFEGTTNVINGFSGYYFWMIDDLELMETPSFLLETVDANHGGWEVGYATTTGFGIDYTFKPLNQSAANPYMFELKVANAGAKNLNGIKMNVSVNNAIGSQVFSSSSDTTTLDILDTATYLANQTYDPATIGVYDISYWATSDSVLSSDTIQMQAVITDSVYGRDYGSPDGDWRVARDCGGLQLLNIFDIYNNEQVSSASAHIADYSRPGTPVYAVLYEVDTTQSPWAFIQLAQTDDYSLQAQDIDDWINLAFKPAYSIFPGPHAIAIGGYAHPLDTFGVSTSGDAEVLMSRIQDNGCNLGTQAFGYWYYISNTPMIRMNFGSTWPSTVSLEKNKNFRIFPNPAQNSLNIELLDPSLGEIVIEIYDIAGKLVLNERIENCQIKTIDVSHMDKGNYMLSLKNKNYSTKTKITIK
;
A
#
# COMPACT_ATOMS: atom_id res chain seq x y z
N ASN A 1 18.63 -19.26 4.16
CA ASN A 1 17.52 -18.57 3.50
C ASN A 1 18.10 -17.71 2.39
N GLY A 2 17.59 -17.80 1.21
CA GLY A 2 17.95 -17.03 0.02
C GLY A 2 16.78 -17.06 -0.94
N PHE A 3 16.71 -16.13 -1.85
CA PHE A 3 15.71 -16.06 -2.92
C PHE A 3 16.40 -16.02 -4.28
N ILE A 4 15.66 -16.33 -5.32
CA ILE A 4 16.08 -16.16 -6.70
C ILE A 4 15.66 -14.75 -7.13
N ILE A 5 16.54 -14.04 -7.85
CA ILE A 5 16.23 -12.72 -8.41
C ILE A 5 16.62 -12.67 -9.89
N PHE A 6 15.69 -12.17 -10.70
CA PHE A 6 15.95 -11.63 -12.02
C PHE A 6 16.08 -10.11 -11.88
N ASP A 7 17.30 -9.62 -11.71
CA ASP A 7 17.60 -8.20 -11.55
C ASP A 7 17.96 -7.59 -12.90
N SER A 8 16.94 -7.16 -13.63
CA SER A 8 17.12 -6.62 -14.97
C SER A 8 17.92 -5.32 -14.96
N ASP A 9 17.71 -4.46 -13.99
CA ASP A 9 18.46 -3.20 -13.88
C ASP A 9 19.94 -3.46 -13.64
N TYR A 10 20.28 -4.40 -12.75
CA TYR A 10 21.68 -4.75 -12.51
C TYR A 10 22.36 -5.29 -13.76
N TYR A 11 21.70 -6.15 -14.51
CA TYR A 11 22.25 -6.70 -15.76
C TYR A 11 22.39 -5.65 -16.86
N ASP A 12 21.51 -4.65 -16.89
CA ASP A 12 21.57 -3.54 -17.86
C ASP A 12 22.64 -2.49 -17.53
N ASN A 13 22.88 -2.20 -16.24
CA ASN A 13 23.70 -1.04 -15.83
C ASN A 13 24.81 -1.36 -14.80
N ASN A 14 25.01 -2.62 -14.41
CA ASN A 14 25.94 -3.08 -13.36
C ASN A 14 25.71 -2.39 -11.99
N GLY A 15 24.48 -2.01 -11.66
CA GLY A 15 24.13 -1.31 -10.43
C GLY A 15 24.51 0.18 -10.43
N VAL A 16 24.85 0.76 -11.57
CA VAL A 16 25.18 2.19 -11.69
C VAL A 16 23.97 2.95 -12.21
N GLN A 17 23.36 3.74 -11.34
CA GLN A 17 22.16 4.52 -11.67
C GLN A 17 22.38 5.39 -12.92
N GLY A 18 21.48 5.29 -13.89
CA GLY A 18 21.47 6.08 -15.12
C GLY A 18 22.48 5.60 -16.20
N ALA A 19 23.25 4.55 -15.93
CA ALA A 19 24.20 3.98 -16.91
C ALA A 19 23.54 2.92 -17.81
N PHE A 20 22.37 3.23 -18.34
CA PHE A 20 21.59 2.31 -19.19
C PHE A 20 22.40 1.75 -20.35
N GLY A 21 22.24 0.45 -20.61
CA GLY A 21 22.87 -0.25 -21.72
C GLY A 21 24.39 -0.51 -21.55
N THR A 22 24.96 -0.28 -20.37
CA THR A 22 26.39 -0.48 -20.10
C THR A 22 26.71 -1.74 -19.31
N GLY A 23 25.68 -2.50 -18.91
CA GLY A 23 25.81 -3.69 -18.12
C GLY A 23 26.24 -4.93 -18.91
N MET A 24 26.31 -6.07 -18.20
CA MET A 24 26.74 -7.34 -18.77
C MET A 24 25.76 -7.89 -19.80
N TYR A 25 24.47 -7.64 -19.59
CA TYR A 25 23.37 -8.02 -20.49
C TYR A 25 22.40 -6.84 -20.63
N PRO A 26 22.69 -5.90 -21.56
CA PRO A 26 21.83 -4.73 -21.77
C PRO A 26 20.39 -5.10 -22.15
N CYS A 27 19.44 -4.32 -21.69
CA CYS A 27 18.04 -4.43 -22.14
C CYS A 27 17.92 -4.11 -23.65
N PRO A 28 16.98 -4.75 -24.36
CA PRO A 28 16.03 -5.76 -23.88
C PRO A 28 16.66 -7.15 -23.78
N HIS A 29 16.36 -7.92 -22.75
CA HIS A 29 16.88 -9.28 -22.55
C HIS A 29 15.81 -10.22 -21.94
N VAL A 30 16.14 -11.52 -21.89
CA VAL A 30 15.31 -12.56 -21.27
C VAL A 30 16.15 -13.29 -20.22
N GLY A 31 15.61 -13.39 -19.01
CA GLY A 31 16.13 -14.28 -17.97
C GLY A 31 15.31 -15.57 -17.94
N ASP A 32 15.97 -16.72 -17.92
CA ASP A 32 15.35 -18.05 -17.89
C ASP A 32 16.03 -18.92 -16.82
N LEU A 33 15.25 -19.42 -15.86
CA LEU A 33 15.70 -20.38 -14.85
C LEU A 33 14.82 -21.61 -14.85
N ARG A 34 15.39 -22.76 -15.14
CA ARG A 34 14.66 -24.02 -15.29
C ARG A 34 14.94 -24.99 -14.15
N THR A 35 13.92 -25.70 -13.70
CA THR A 35 14.02 -26.76 -12.69
C THR A 35 14.65 -28.03 -13.27
N ASP A 36 15.05 -28.94 -12.39
CA ASP A 36 15.23 -30.33 -12.73
C ASP A 36 13.91 -30.99 -13.16
N MET A 37 13.98 -32.24 -13.61
CA MET A 37 12.79 -33.03 -13.98
C MET A 37 11.97 -33.35 -12.75
N ILE A 38 10.65 -33.15 -12.86
CA ILE A 38 9.66 -33.36 -11.81
C ILE A 38 8.68 -34.44 -12.30
N ASP A 39 8.39 -35.43 -11.48
CA ASP A 39 7.37 -36.45 -11.76
C ASP A 39 6.02 -36.01 -11.20
N MET A 40 5.10 -35.68 -12.09
CA MET A 40 3.70 -35.35 -11.78
C MET A 40 2.71 -36.44 -12.19
N SER A 41 3.19 -37.66 -12.55
CA SER A 41 2.33 -38.72 -13.14
C SER A 41 1.17 -39.15 -12.26
N SER A 42 1.27 -38.96 -10.95
CA SER A 42 0.21 -39.30 -9.98
C SER A 42 -0.83 -38.19 -9.75
N TYR A 43 -0.63 -37.00 -10.35
CA TYR A 43 -1.43 -35.82 -10.06
C TYR A 43 -2.05 -35.26 -11.34
N SER A 44 -3.38 -35.25 -11.41
CA SER A 44 -4.09 -34.75 -12.59
C SER A 44 -4.34 -33.23 -12.56
N ASP A 45 -4.18 -32.61 -11.41
CA ASP A 45 -4.44 -31.21 -11.18
C ASP A 45 -3.47 -30.67 -10.10
N VAL A 46 -2.59 -29.75 -10.52
CA VAL A 46 -1.46 -29.28 -9.70
C VAL A 46 -1.43 -27.76 -9.75
N THR A 47 -1.17 -27.16 -8.62
CA THR A 47 -0.88 -25.73 -8.49
C THR A 47 0.56 -25.54 -8.01
N LEU A 48 1.29 -24.66 -8.68
CA LEU A 48 2.54 -24.10 -8.19
C LEU A 48 2.19 -22.90 -7.29
N LYS A 49 2.67 -22.95 -6.05
CA LYS A 49 2.64 -21.84 -5.10
C LYS A 49 4.05 -21.31 -4.93
N MET A 50 4.21 -20.01 -4.85
CA MET A 50 5.50 -19.36 -4.64
C MET A 50 5.33 -18.01 -3.94
N ASN A 51 6.29 -17.61 -3.12
CA ASN A 51 6.44 -16.22 -2.71
C ASN A 51 7.06 -15.44 -3.88
N SER A 52 6.46 -14.32 -4.24
CA SER A 52 6.81 -13.60 -5.46
C SER A 52 6.74 -12.08 -5.24
N TYR A 53 7.87 -11.40 -5.40
CA TYR A 53 7.91 -9.95 -5.43
C TYR A 53 8.32 -9.50 -6.83
N TYR A 54 7.39 -8.87 -7.53
CA TYR A 54 7.56 -8.48 -8.92
C TYR A 54 7.34 -6.98 -9.09
N ARG A 55 8.28 -6.32 -9.76
CA ARG A 55 8.14 -4.94 -10.20
C ARG A 55 8.49 -4.84 -11.67
N THR A 56 7.72 -4.08 -12.44
CA THR A 56 7.91 -4.03 -13.89
C THR A 56 7.88 -2.64 -14.49
N PHE A 57 8.76 -2.46 -15.49
CA PHE A 57 8.62 -1.43 -16.52
C PHE A 57 8.73 -2.14 -17.87
N ALA A 58 7.57 -2.44 -18.48
CA ALA A 58 7.45 -3.18 -19.73
C ALA A 58 8.05 -4.60 -19.76
N GLY A 59 8.50 -5.14 -18.62
CA GLY A 59 8.85 -6.55 -18.46
C GLY A 59 7.61 -7.40 -18.20
N GLN A 60 7.72 -8.71 -18.41
CA GLN A 60 6.67 -9.68 -18.11
C GLN A 60 7.28 -10.90 -17.40
N ALA A 61 6.54 -11.45 -16.45
CA ALA A 61 6.92 -12.65 -15.72
C ALA A 61 6.09 -13.85 -16.20
N PHE A 62 6.74 -14.98 -16.47
CA PHE A 62 6.08 -16.19 -16.94
C PHE A 62 6.59 -17.42 -16.21
N VAL A 63 5.73 -18.44 -16.14
CA VAL A 63 6.13 -19.82 -15.89
C VAL A 63 5.90 -20.60 -17.18
N ASP A 64 6.99 -21.11 -17.76
CA ASP A 64 6.98 -22.00 -18.91
C ASP A 64 7.00 -23.46 -18.45
N PHE A 65 6.22 -24.27 -19.09
CA PHE A 65 6.11 -25.69 -18.81
C PHE A 65 6.65 -26.50 -19.96
N TYR A 66 7.49 -27.48 -19.62
CA TYR A 66 8.09 -28.42 -20.56
C TYR A 66 7.70 -29.84 -20.21
N VAL A 67 7.38 -30.65 -21.21
CA VAL A 67 7.10 -32.08 -21.06
C VAL A 67 8.10 -32.85 -21.96
N ASN A 68 8.82 -33.81 -21.37
CA ASN A 68 9.90 -34.55 -22.05
C ASN A 68 10.92 -33.64 -22.74
N GLY A 69 11.26 -32.51 -22.11
CA GLY A 69 12.20 -31.51 -22.62
C GLY A 69 11.67 -30.58 -23.71
N ASN A 70 10.44 -30.76 -24.15
CA ASN A 70 9.81 -29.91 -25.16
C ASN A 70 8.88 -28.87 -24.49
N PHE A 71 8.92 -27.63 -25.00
CA PHE A 71 7.99 -26.58 -24.58
C PHE A 71 6.55 -27.04 -24.81
N ASN A 72 5.71 -26.90 -23.79
CA ASN A 72 4.30 -27.27 -23.84
C ASN A 72 3.39 -26.03 -23.78
N SER A 73 3.59 -25.20 -22.76
CA SER A 73 2.70 -24.07 -22.48
C SER A 73 3.39 -23.01 -21.64
N ARG A 74 2.85 -21.80 -21.64
CA ARG A 74 3.30 -20.63 -20.88
C ARG A 74 2.12 -20.05 -20.12
N VAL A 75 2.34 -19.68 -18.85
CA VAL A 75 1.38 -18.95 -18.02
C VAL A 75 2.04 -17.65 -17.57
N GLN A 76 1.38 -16.52 -17.84
CA GLN A 76 1.82 -15.22 -17.33
C GLN A 76 1.48 -15.08 -15.85
N VAL A 77 2.43 -14.62 -15.08
CA VAL A 77 2.27 -14.29 -13.66
C VAL A 77 2.21 -12.77 -13.54
N HIS A 78 1.39 -12.26 -12.60
CA HIS A 78 1.27 -10.82 -12.35
C HIS A 78 0.88 -9.99 -13.59
N SER A 79 -0.05 -10.52 -14.41
CA SER A 79 -0.54 -9.81 -15.60
C SER A 79 -1.38 -8.57 -15.29
N ASP A 80 -1.78 -8.40 -14.06
CA ASP A 80 -2.56 -7.28 -13.51
C ASP A 80 -1.69 -6.13 -12.99
N ILE A 81 -0.38 -6.36 -12.83
CA ILE A 81 0.54 -5.31 -12.35
C ILE A 81 0.82 -4.30 -13.47
N ALA A 82 0.50 -3.05 -13.20
CA ALA A 82 0.69 -1.95 -14.16
C ALA A 82 2.17 -1.57 -14.32
N THR A 83 2.48 -0.83 -15.38
CA THR A 83 3.84 -0.27 -15.59
C THR A 83 4.24 0.66 -14.45
N ASN A 84 5.43 0.51 -13.94
CA ASN A 84 6.01 1.16 -12.75
C ASN A 84 5.41 0.73 -11.42
N ASP A 85 4.59 -0.31 -11.44
CA ASP A 85 3.95 -0.86 -10.25
C ASP A 85 4.63 -2.15 -9.78
N ALA A 86 4.29 -2.59 -8.57
CA ALA A 86 4.85 -3.78 -7.95
C ALA A 86 3.75 -4.58 -7.23
N THR A 87 4.01 -5.88 -7.05
CA THR A 87 3.24 -6.70 -6.10
C THR A 87 3.61 -6.32 -4.66
N LEU A 88 2.85 -6.79 -3.69
CA LEU A 88 3.29 -6.76 -2.29
C LEU A 88 4.59 -7.57 -2.13
N THR A 89 5.42 -7.20 -1.16
CA THR A 89 6.72 -7.86 -0.91
C THR A 89 6.59 -9.29 -0.42
N ASP A 90 5.46 -9.64 0.14
CA ASP A 90 5.11 -10.97 0.66
C ASP A 90 3.99 -11.64 -0.16
N GLN A 91 3.81 -11.20 -1.40
CA GLN A 91 2.78 -11.74 -2.30
C GLN A 91 2.96 -13.23 -2.53
N VAL A 92 1.91 -13.99 -2.28
CA VAL A 92 1.82 -15.40 -2.69
C VAL A 92 1.22 -15.43 -4.10
N ALA A 93 1.96 -16.01 -5.04
CA ALA A 93 1.46 -16.27 -6.39
C ALA A 93 1.06 -17.74 -6.52
N LEU A 94 -0.13 -17.98 -7.08
CA LEU A 94 -0.63 -19.30 -7.43
C LEU A 94 -0.69 -19.44 -8.95
N VAL A 95 0.01 -20.44 -9.48
CA VAL A 95 0.04 -20.73 -10.92
C VAL A 95 -0.52 -22.12 -11.16
N ARG A 96 -1.69 -22.20 -11.78
CA ARG A 96 -2.25 -23.48 -12.16
C ARG A 96 -1.40 -24.16 -13.24
N VAL A 97 -0.91 -25.36 -12.97
CA VAL A 97 -0.21 -26.16 -13.97
C VAL A 97 -1.22 -26.57 -15.04
N PRO A 98 -0.95 -26.30 -16.32
CA PRO A 98 -1.88 -26.67 -17.39
C PRO A 98 -2.20 -28.17 -17.42
N PHE A 99 -3.44 -28.53 -17.70
CA PHE A 99 -3.88 -29.94 -17.74
C PHE A 99 -3.10 -30.80 -18.76
N SER A 100 -2.52 -30.19 -19.79
CA SER A 100 -1.64 -30.86 -20.74
C SER A 100 -0.27 -31.23 -20.14
N VAL A 101 0.08 -30.64 -19.00
CA VAL A 101 1.35 -30.81 -18.27
C VAL A 101 1.19 -31.71 -17.05
N ALA A 102 0.15 -31.49 -16.25
CA ALA A 102 -0.16 -32.36 -15.11
C ALA A 102 -0.40 -33.81 -15.58
N GLY A 103 -0.05 -34.79 -14.75
CA GLY A 103 -0.14 -36.20 -15.12
C GLY A 103 1.05 -36.75 -15.92
N ASN A 104 2.07 -35.96 -16.22
CA ASN A 104 3.28 -36.42 -16.91
C ASN A 104 4.43 -36.67 -15.92
N SER A 105 5.30 -37.64 -16.25
CA SER A 105 6.44 -38.03 -15.38
C SER A 105 7.72 -37.21 -15.60
N ASN A 106 7.82 -36.46 -16.69
CA ASN A 106 9.02 -35.72 -17.06
C ASN A 106 8.66 -34.25 -17.34
N VAL A 107 8.32 -33.52 -16.30
CA VAL A 107 7.94 -32.10 -16.37
C VAL A 107 9.09 -31.23 -15.88
N GLN A 108 9.32 -30.10 -16.52
CA GLN A 108 10.16 -29.01 -16.02
C GLN A 108 9.40 -27.71 -16.05
N LEU A 109 9.64 -26.88 -15.05
CA LEU A 109 9.16 -25.51 -14.98
C LEU A 109 10.33 -24.59 -15.30
N SER A 110 10.08 -23.54 -16.06
CA SER A 110 11.03 -22.45 -16.29
C SER A 110 10.42 -21.14 -15.89
N PHE A 111 11.08 -20.43 -15.00
CA PHE A 111 10.71 -19.08 -14.60
C PHE A 111 11.38 -18.12 -15.57
N VAL A 112 10.59 -17.31 -16.26
CA VAL A 112 11.07 -16.45 -17.36
C VAL A 112 10.70 -15.01 -17.09
N PHE A 113 11.72 -14.14 -16.96
CA PHE A 113 11.53 -12.69 -17.00
C PHE A 113 11.78 -12.21 -18.43
N GLU A 114 10.73 -11.77 -19.11
CA GLU A 114 10.72 -11.45 -20.55
C GLU A 114 10.70 -9.94 -20.75
N GLY A 115 11.79 -9.39 -21.28
CA GLY A 115 11.92 -7.95 -21.52
C GLY A 115 11.93 -7.55 -22.99
N THR A 116 11.63 -8.48 -23.94
CA THR A 116 11.81 -8.21 -25.37
C THR A 116 10.52 -7.90 -26.13
N THR A 117 9.36 -8.31 -25.60
CA THR A 117 8.08 -8.26 -26.34
C THR A 117 7.31 -6.97 -26.12
N ASN A 118 7.50 -6.32 -24.97
CA ASN A 118 6.78 -5.12 -24.61
C ASN A 118 7.74 -3.94 -24.45
N VAL A 119 7.68 -2.97 -25.36
CA VAL A 119 8.59 -1.83 -25.39
C VAL A 119 7.80 -0.54 -25.21
N ILE A 120 8.10 0.22 -24.15
CA ILE A 120 7.48 1.52 -23.86
C ILE A 120 8.53 2.62 -24.07
N ASN A 121 8.30 3.51 -25.02
CA ASN A 121 9.19 4.63 -25.32
C ASN A 121 10.66 4.24 -25.60
N GLY A 122 10.89 3.06 -26.16
CA GLY A 122 12.22 2.54 -26.42
C GLY A 122 12.89 1.81 -25.24
N PHE A 123 12.20 1.70 -24.12
CA PHE A 123 12.64 0.99 -22.92
C PHE A 123 11.82 -0.28 -22.72
N SER A 124 12.46 -1.35 -22.23
CA SER A 124 11.78 -2.62 -22.00
C SER A 124 12.54 -3.47 -21.00
N GLY A 125 11.81 -4.22 -20.18
CA GLY A 125 12.35 -5.25 -19.31
C GLY A 125 13.14 -4.76 -18.11
N TYR A 126 12.85 -3.59 -17.57
CA TYR A 126 13.48 -3.06 -16.36
C TYR A 126 12.81 -3.53 -15.08
N TYR A 127 13.48 -3.27 -13.97
CA TYR A 127 13.21 -3.67 -12.60
C TYR A 127 13.55 -5.15 -12.33
N PHE A 128 12.71 -5.89 -11.60
CA PHE A 128 13.11 -7.20 -11.10
C PHE A 128 11.93 -8.15 -10.90
N TRP A 129 12.26 -9.43 -10.75
CA TRP A 129 11.37 -10.45 -10.23
C TRP A 129 12.12 -11.32 -9.21
N MET A 130 11.63 -11.35 -7.97
CA MET A 130 12.13 -12.19 -6.89
C MET A 130 11.17 -13.35 -6.65
N ILE A 131 11.72 -14.54 -6.42
CA ILE A 131 10.96 -15.79 -6.23
C ILE A 131 11.57 -16.55 -5.07
N ASP A 132 10.71 -17.07 -4.18
CA ASP A 132 11.11 -17.95 -3.07
C ASP A 132 10.00 -18.96 -2.74
N ASP A 133 10.32 -19.93 -1.87
CA ASP A 133 9.39 -20.91 -1.30
C ASP A 133 8.50 -21.63 -2.33
N LEU A 134 9.14 -22.21 -3.37
CA LEU A 134 8.44 -22.95 -4.43
C LEU A 134 7.83 -24.24 -3.88
N GLU A 135 6.52 -24.38 -4.01
CA GLU A 135 5.76 -25.56 -3.60
C GLU A 135 4.85 -26.02 -4.77
N LEU A 136 4.91 -27.31 -5.12
CA LEU A 136 3.92 -27.94 -6.00
C LEU A 136 2.94 -28.75 -5.14
N MET A 137 1.67 -28.42 -5.26
CA MET A 137 0.60 -29.02 -4.45
C MET A 137 -0.53 -29.53 -5.33
N GLU A 138 -1.21 -30.59 -4.88
CA GLU A 138 -2.47 -30.97 -5.51
C GLU A 138 -3.49 -29.85 -5.30
N THR A 139 -4.14 -29.41 -6.38
CA THR A 139 -5.08 -28.28 -6.30
C THR A 139 -6.28 -28.67 -5.44
N PRO A 140 -6.59 -27.91 -4.38
CA PRO A 140 -7.78 -28.13 -3.58
C PRO A 140 -9.05 -28.10 -4.46
N SER A 141 -10.01 -28.98 -4.16
CA SER A 141 -11.27 -29.00 -4.93
C SER A 141 -11.99 -27.65 -4.89
N PHE A 142 -11.97 -26.99 -3.74
CA PHE A 142 -12.57 -25.68 -3.51
C PHE A 142 -11.59 -24.80 -2.76
N LEU A 143 -11.19 -23.71 -3.38
CA LEU A 143 -10.31 -22.69 -2.78
C LEU A 143 -10.79 -21.31 -3.23
N LEU A 144 -11.18 -20.50 -2.27
CA LEU A 144 -11.64 -19.14 -2.46
C LEU A 144 -10.63 -18.19 -1.80
N GLU A 145 -9.99 -17.33 -2.56
CA GLU A 145 -8.97 -16.42 -2.09
C GLU A 145 -9.44 -14.97 -2.15
N THR A 146 -9.09 -14.19 -1.14
CA THR A 146 -9.20 -12.74 -1.19
C THR A 146 -7.95 -12.18 -1.84
N VAL A 147 -8.12 -11.35 -2.87
CA VAL A 147 -7.03 -10.79 -3.66
C VAL A 147 -6.73 -9.36 -3.21
N ASP A 148 -7.79 -8.54 -3.06
CA ASP A 148 -7.66 -7.13 -2.75
C ASP A 148 -8.97 -6.61 -2.14
N ALA A 149 -8.91 -5.54 -1.35
CA ALA A 149 -10.08 -4.92 -0.73
C ALA A 149 -9.95 -3.39 -0.76
N ASN A 150 -11.10 -2.70 -0.82
CA ASN A 150 -11.18 -1.25 -0.86
C ASN A 150 -12.40 -0.75 -0.07
N HIS A 151 -12.29 0.43 0.54
CA HIS A 151 -13.37 1.04 1.33
C HIS A 151 -13.75 2.46 0.90
N GLY A 152 -13.09 3.02 -0.10
CA GLY A 152 -13.38 4.37 -0.58
C GLY A 152 -14.46 4.42 -1.65
N GLY A 153 -14.56 3.37 -2.44
CA GLY A 153 -15.44 3.34 -3.61
C GLY A 153 -14.93 4.22 -4.76
N TRP A 154 -15.70 4.26 -5.83
CA TRP A 154 -15.41 5.05 -7.03
C TRP A 154 -16.07 6.41 -6.99
N GLU A 155 -15.39 7.38 -7.56
CA GLU A 155 -15.76 8.76 -7.47
C GLU A 155 -16.16 9.44 -8.76
N VAL A 156 -16.89 10.54 -8.58
CA VAL A 156 -17.34 11.39 -9.68
C VAL A 156 -16.15 12.22 -10.15
N GLY A 157 -15.96 12.29 -11.46
CA GLY A 157 -14.97 13.17 -12.09
C GLY A 157 -13.73 12.45 -12.61
N TYR A 158 -13.25 11.44 -11.94
CA TYR A 158 -12.14 10.63 -12.44
C TYR A 158 -12.32 9.12 -12.25
N ALA A 159 -13.48 8.71 -11.82
CA ALA A 159 -13.82 7.30 -11.82
C ALA A 159 -13.47 6.69 -13.15
N THR A 160 -12.42 5.93 -13.17
CA THR A 160 -12.05 5.19 -14.35
C THR A 160 -12.94 3.96 -14.41
N THR A 161 -13.28 3.55 -15.59
CA THR A 161 -14.05 2.31 -15.78
C THR A 161 -13.21 1.07 -15.58
N THR A 162 -11.92 1.24 -15.27
CA THR A 162 -10.97 0.16 -15.10
C THR A 162 -10.23 0.36 -13.77
N GLY A 163 -10.23 -0.68 -12.96
CA GLY A 163 -9.50 -0.69 -11.71
C GLY A 163 -10.42 -0.83 -10.49
N PHE A 164 -9.80 -0.76 -9.36
CA PHE A 164 -10.41 -0.89 -8.06
C PHE A 164 -10.67 0.51 -7.48
N GLY A 165 -11.54 0.65 -6.48
CA GLY A 165 -11.88 1.94 -5.90
C GLY A 165 -10.72 2.62 -5.15
N ILE A 166 -10.96 3.81 -4.64
CA ILE A 166 -9.94 4.65 -3.99
C ILE A 166 -10.08 4.53 -2.48
N ASP A 167 -8.98 4.25 -1.78
CA ASP A 167 -8.94 4.28 -0.33
C ASP A 167 -8.74 5.68 0.23
N TYR A 168 -9.64 6.09 1.12
CA TYR A 168 -9.48 7.27 1.95
C TYR A 168 -9.26 6.86 3.41
N THR A 169 -8.02 6.55 3.74
CA THR A 169 -7.63 6.11 5.09
C THR A 169 -7.93 7.16 6.15
N PHE A 170 -7.71 8.44 5.83
CA PHE A 170 -8.06 9.59 6.68
C PHE A 170 -9.14 10.40 5.99
N LYS A 171 -10.35 10.43 6.56
CA LYS A 171 -11.50 11.10 5.95
C LYS A 171 -12.18 12.03 6.95
N PRO A 172 -12.37 13.32 6.62
CA PRO A 172 -13.13 14.22 7.49
C PRO A 172 -14.59 13.79 7.61
N LEU A 173 -15.16 13.93 8.80
CA LEU A 173 -16.52 13.48 9.10
C LEU A 173 -17.57 14.09 8.16
N ASN A 174 -17.44 15.37 7.82
CA ASN A 174 -18.37 16.03 6.91
C ASN A 174 -18.25 15.53 5.46
N GLN A 175 -17.05 15.12 5.02
CA GLN A 175 -16.84 14.49 3.72
C GLN A 175 -17.37 13.06 3.73
N SER A 176 -17.24 12.34 4.85
CA SER A 176 -17.78 10.99 5.01
C SER A 176 -19.31 10.97 4.90
N ALA A 177 -20.00 11.91 5.54
CA ALA A 177 -21.45 12.01 5.45
C ALA A 177 -21.97 12.29 4.03
N ALA A 178 -21.21 13.06 3.24
CA ALA A 178 -21.55 13.34 1.84
C ALA A 178 -21.18 12.18 0.88
N ASN A 179 -20.18 11.40 1.25
CA ASN A 179 -19.73 10.20 0.52
C ASN A 179 -19.46 9.06 1.52
N PRO A 180 -20.47 8.27 1.91
CA PRO A 180 -20.31 7.12 2.79
C PRO A 180 -19.34 6.09 2.21
N TYR A 181 -18.68 5.34 3.07
CA TYR A 181 -17.80 4.26 2.65
C TYR A 181 -18.55 3.19 1.85
N MET A 182 -18.01 2.86 0.69
CA MET A 182 -18.37 1.71 -0.12
C MET A 182 -17.29 0.65 0.08
N PHE A 183 -17.70 -0.62 0.12
CA PHE A 183 -16.78 -1.72 0.41
C PHE A 183 -16.72 -2.66 -0.78
N GLU A 184 -15.54 -2.86 -1.30
CA GLU A 184 -15.27 -3.76 -2.43
C GLU A 184 -14.29 -4.84 -2.00
N LEU A 185 -14.47 -6.04 -2.54
CA LEU A 185 -13.58 -7.17 -2.33
C LEU A 185 -13.36 -7.89 -3.66
N LYS A 186 -12.13 -8.01 -4.07
CA LYS A 186 -11.70 -8.81 -5.20
C LYS A 186 -11.38 -10.21 -4.71
N VAL A 187 -12.00 -11.22 -5.30
CA VAL A 187 -11.80 -12.64 -4.94
C VAL A 187 -11.49 -13.47 -6.17
N ALA A 188 -10.70 -14.54 -5.96
CA ALA A 188 -10.32 -15.49 -6.99
C ALA A 188 -10.78 -16.91 -6.62
N ASN A 189 -11.19 -17.69 -7.63
CA ASN A 189 -11.37 -19.12 -7.48
C ASN A 189 -10.07 -19.85 -7.88
N ALA A 190 -9.24 -20.15 -6.89
CA ALA A 190 -8.00 -20.89 -7.09
C ALA A 190 -8.17 -22.42 -6.99
N GLY A 191 -9.41 -22.90 -6.78
CA GLY A 191 -9.75 -24.31 -6.64
C GLY A 191 -9.91 -25.05 -7.98
N ALA A 192 -10.09 -26.37 -7.87
CA ALA A 192 -10.27 -27.28 -9.01
C ALA A 192 -11.73 -27.36 -9.50
N LYS A 193 -12.67 -26.70 -8.85
CA LYS A 193 -14.09 -26.71 -9.17
C LYS A 193 -14.69 -25.31 -9.12
N ASN A 194 -15.76 -25.11 -9.91
CA ASN A 194 -16.55 -23.89 -9.83
C ASN A 194 -17.11 -23.69 -8.42
N LEU A 195 -17.13 -22.44 -7.98
CA LEU A 195 -17.69 -22.03 -6.70
C LEU A 195 -19.05 -21.38 -6.91
N ASN A 196 -20.07 -21.84 -6.17
CA ASN A 196 -21.41 -21.28 -6.20
C ASN A 196 -21.72 -20.55 -4.89
N GLY A 197 -22.67 -19.62 -4.94
CA GLY A 197 -23.11 -18.88 -3.77
C GLY A 197 -22.02 -18.00 -3.17
N ILE A 198 -21.07 -17.53 -3.99
CA ILE A 198 -20.00 -16.65 -3.52
C ILE A 198 -20.58 -15.30 -3.18
N LYS A 199 -20.22 -14.79 -2.02
CA LYS A 199 -20.48 -13.42 -1.59
C LYS A 199 -19.32 -12.88 -0.78
N MET A 200 -19.05 -11.60 -0.91
CA MET A 200 -18.22 -10.88 0.03
C MET A 200 -18.97 -10.61 1.33
N ASN A 201 -18.22 -10.49 2.40
CA ASN A 201 -18.70 -10.01 3.69
C ASN A 201 -17.73 -8.94 4.19
N VAL A 202 -18.27 -7.92 4.85
CA VAL A 202 -17.50 -6.88 5.49
C VAL A 202 -18.04 -6.63 6.90
N SER A 203 -17.16 -6.40 7.86
CA SER A 203 -17.51 -5.87 9.17
C SER A 203 -16.61 -4.70 9.55
N VAL A 204 -17.20 -3.71 10.21
CA VAL A 204 -16.49 -2.53 10.72
C VAL A 204 -16.62 -2.51 12.22
N ASN A 205 -15.48 -2.45 12.91
CA ASN A 205 -15.40 -2.32 14.35
C ASN A 205 -14.83 -0.95 14.72
N ASN A 206 -15.34 -0.35 15.77
CA ASN A 206 -14.77 0.87 16.33
C ASN A 206 -13.51 0.58 17.18
N ALA A 207 -12.83 1.61 17.64
CA ALA A 207 -11.59 1.52 18.40
C ALA A 207 -11.65 0.65 19.69
N ILE A 208 -12.85 0.44 20.24
CA ILE A 208 -13.05 -0.44 21.41
C ILE A 208 -13.42 -1.88 21.02
N GLY A 209 -13.35 -2.22 19.71
CA GLY A 209 -13.64 -3.56 19.20
C GLY A 209 -15.12 -3.90 19.06
N SER A 210 -16.04 -2.93 19.22
CA SER A 210 -17.47 -3.17 19.01
C SER A 210 -17.80 -3.07 17.53
N GLN A 211 -18.51 -4.07 17.00
CA GLN A 211 -19.01 -4.02 15.62
C GLN A 211 -20.08 -2.92 15.50
N VAL A 212 -19.81 -1.98 14.60
CA VAL A 212 -20.71 -0.84 14.33
C VAL A 212 -21.43 -0.95 12.99
N PHE A 213 -20.90 -1.78 12.09
CA PHE A 213 -21.50 -2.04 10.78
C PHE A 213 -21.14 -3.44 10.29
N SER A 214 -22.01 -4.03 9.46
CA SER A 214 -21.71 -5.20 8.63
C SER A 214 -22.62 -5.22 7.42
N SER A 215 -22.08 -5.73 6.31
CA SER A 215 -22.83 -5.93 5.06
C SER A 215 -22.27 -7.11 4.28
N SER A 216 -22.99 -7.52 3.26
CA SER A 216 -22.56 -8.54 2.30
C SER A 216 -22.97 -8.11 0.88
N SER A 217 -22.34 -8.68 -0.15
CA SER A 217 -22.80 -8.57 -1.53
C SER A 217 -23.95 -9.53 -1.83
N ASP A 218 -24.52 -9.41 -3.01
CA ASP A 218 -25.30 -10.47 -3.64
C ASP A 218 -24.42 -11.70 -3.90
N THR A 219 -25.05 -12.85 -4.14
CA THR A 219 -24.35 -14.10 -4.41
C THR A 219 -24.19 -14.32 -5.90
N THR A 220 -23.03 -14.83 -6.29
CA THR A 220 -22.73 -15.21 -7.67
C THR A 220 -22.05 -16.56 -7.77
N THR A 221 -21.72 -16.98 -8.99
CA THR A 221 -20.87 -18.15 -9.29
C THR A 221 -19.58 -17.66 -9.89
N LEU A 222 -18.46 -18.32 -9.55
CA LEU A 222 -17.13 -18.03 -10.10
C LEU A 222 -16.56 -19.32 -10.69
N ASP A 223 -16.23 -19.29 -11.97
CA ASP A 223 -15.62 -20.41 -12.65
C ASP A 223 -14.17 -20.61 -12.19
N ILE A 224 -13.59 -21.76 -12.52
CA ILE A 224 -12.20 -22.10 -12.18
C ILE A 224 -11.27 -21.05 -12.79
N LEU A 225 -10.32 -20.53 -11.97
CA LEU A 225 -9.33 -19.51 -12.32
C LEU A 225 -9.91 -18.11 -12.60
N ASP A 226 -11.21 -17.92 -12.46
CA ASP A 226 -11.80 -16.59 -12.59
C ASP A 226 -11.60 -15.77 -11.32
N THR A 227 -11.57 -14.46 -11.52
CA THR A 227 -11.53 -13.43 -10.49
C THR A 227 -12.70 -12.48 -10.69
N ALA A 228 -13.33 -12.08 -9.59
CA ALA A 228 -14.42 -11.10 -9.64
C ALA A 228 -14.33 -10.11 -8.47
N THR A 229 -14.79 -8.88 -8.73
CA THR A 229 -14.96 -7.85 -7.70
C THR A 229 -16.41 -7.82 -7.24
N TYR A 230 -16.59 -7.84 -5.94
CA TYR A 230 -17.89 -7.79 -5.26
C TYR A 230 -18.03 -6.47 -4.53
N LEU A 231 -19.22 -5.91 -4.56
CA LEU A 231 -19.59 -4.69 -3.86
C LEU A 231 -20.59 -5.03 -2.76
N ALA A 232 -20.36 -4.53 -1.56
CA ALA A 232 -21.31 -4.68 -0.45
C ALA A 232 -22.62 -3.95 -0.76
N ASN A 233 -23.76 -4.55 -0.36
CA ASN A 233 -25.10 -4.00 -0.66
C ASN A 233 -25.45 -2.73 0.12
N GLN A 234 -24.65 -2.40 1.15
CA GLN A 234 -24.86 -1.23 2.00
C GLN A 234 -23.56 -0.45 2.17
N THR A 235 -23.69 0.86 2.18
CA THR A 235 -22.62 1.80 2.50
C THR A 235 -22.61 2.11 3.99
N TYR A 236 -21.49 2.59 4.52
CA TYR A 236 -21.33 2.97 5.92
C TYR A 236 -20.96 4.45 6.06
N ASP A 237 -21.75 5.20 6.81
CA ASP A 237 -21.47 6.56 7.22
C ASP A 237 -21.11 6.57 8.72
N PRO A 238 -19.82 6.74 9.07
CA PRO A 238 -19.38 6.80 10.46
C PRO A 238 -19.96 8.05 11.15
N ALA A 239 -20.61 7.86 12.29
CA ALA A 239 -21.24 8.96 13.03
C ALA A 239 -20.28 9.74 13.93
N THR A 240 -19.05 9.25 14.15
CA THR A 240 -18.10 9.83 15.11
C THR A 240 -16.68 9.79 14.58
N ILE A 241 -15.88 10.76 15.02
CA ILE A 241 -14.43 10.77 14.84
C ILE A 241 -13.83 9.57 15.57
N GLY A 242 -12.86 8.91 14.94
CA GLY A 242 -12.18 7.75 15.53
C GLY A 242 -11.58 6.81 14.50
N VAL A 243 -10.97 5.76 15.01
CA VAL A 243 -10.38 4.68 14.22
C VAL A 243 -11.39 3.56 14.06
N TYR A 244 -11.49 3.01 12.85
CA TYR A 244 -12.39 1.93 12.49
C TYR A 244 -11.58 0.82 11.82
N ASP A 245 -11.63 -0.38 12.39
CA ASP A 245 -11.00 -1.59 11.83
C ASP A 245 -12.02 -2.27 10.90
N ILE A 246 -11.61 -2.51 9.66
CA ILE A 246 -12.44 -3.07 8.60
C ILE A 246 -11.91 -4.46 8.27
N SER A 247 -12.79 -5.46 8.30
CA SER A 247 -12.47 -6.85 7.98
C SER A 247 -13.26 -7.30 6.77
N TYR A 248 -12.57 -7.87 5.78
CA TYR A 248 -13.16 -8.39 4.55
C TYR A 248 -12.89 -9.88 4.42
N TRP A 249 -13.89 -10.64 4.05
CA TRP A 249 -13.75 -12.05 3.70
C TRP A 249 -14.83 -12.46 2.71
N ALA A 250 -14.61 -13.56 2.02
CA ALA A 250 -15.61 -14.17 1.15
C ALA A 250 -16.06 -15.54 1.69
N THR A 251 -17.26 -15.91 1.32
CA THR A 251 -17.85 -17.22 1.62
C THR A 251 -18.48 -17.79 0.35
N SER A 252 -18.66 -19.11 0.31
CA SER A 252 -19.41 -19.80 -0.76
C SER A 252 -20.18 -21.00 -0.20
N ASP A 253 -20.96 -21.67 -1.02
CA ASP A 253 -21.66 -22.91 -0.63
C ASP A 253 -20.68 -24.02 -0.19
N SER A 254 -19.42 -23.97 -0.67
CA SER A 254 -18.41 -25.01 -0.42
C SER A 254 -17.22 -24.53 0.43
N VAL A 255 -17.06 -23.22 0.65
CA VAL A 255 -16.01 -22.61 1.46
C VAL A 255 -16.64 -21.72 2.51
N LEU A 256 -16.48 -22.08 3.77
CA LEU A 256 -17.09 -21.34 4.90
C LEU A 256 -16.51 -19.93 5.06
N SER A 257 -15.22 -19.75 4.78
CA SER A 257 -14.53 -18.46 4.80
C SER A 257 -13.25 -18.55 3.98
N SER A 258 -12.97 -17.52 3.18
CA SER A 258 -11.64 -17.25 2.67
C SER A 258 -10.72 -16.71 3.77
N ASP A 259 -9.48 -16.39 3.42
CA ASP A 259 -8.64 -15.53 4.24
C ASP A 259 -9.30 -14.15 4.41
N THR A 260 -8.87 -13.44 5.45
CA THR A 260 -9.45 -12.14 5.82
C THR A 260 -8.44 -11.02 5.56
N ILE A 261 -8.83 -10.03 4.76
CA ILE A 261 -8.07 -8.79 4.63
C ILE A 261 -8.50 -7.84 5.75
N GLN A 262 -7.52 -7.25 6.42
CA GLN A 262 -7.73 -6.26 7.48
C GLN A 262 -7.26 -4.90 7.00
N MET A 263 -8.12 -3.91 7.06
CA MET A 263 -7.82 -2.52 6.74
C MET A 263 -8.24 -1.59 7.88
N GLN A 264 -7.80 -0.35 7.83
CA GLN A 264 -8.14 0.64 8.83
C GLN A 264 -8.55 1.95 8.16
N ALA A 265 -9.64 2.55 8.64
CA ALA A 265 -10.06 3.89 8.29
C ALA A 265 -10.07 4.79 9.52
N VAL A 266 -9.67 6.05 9.34
CA VAL A 266 -9.62 7.06 10.41
C VAL A 266 -10.56 8.21 10.04
N ILE A 267 -11.65 8.34 10.79
CA ILE A 267 -12.53 9.50 10.66
C ILE A 267 -11.95 10.64 11.49
N THR A 268 -11.69 11.75 10.83
CA THR A 268 -11.06 12.94 11.40
C THR A 268 -12.05 14.11 11.48
N ASP A 269 -11.66 15.19 12.11
CA ASP A 269 -12.39 16.45 12.05
C ASP A 269 -12.03 17.28 10.80
N SER A 270 -10.77 17.18 10.32
CA SER A 270 -10.24 18.10 9.32
C SER A 270 -9.15 17.54 8.40
N VAL A 271 -8.67 16.32 8.65
CA VAL A 271 -7.55 15.74 7.87
C VAL A 271 -8.07 14.78 6.80
N TYR A 272 -7.70 15.02 5.55
CA TYR A 272 -8.01 14.16 4.43
C TYR A 272 -6.70 13.55 3.88
N GLY A 273 -6.57 12.24 3.88
CA GLY A 273 -5.36 11.52 3.49
C GLY A 273 -5.65 10.14 2.93
N ARG A 274 -4.70 9.66 2.10
CA ARG A 274 -4.81 8.37 1.41
C ARG A 274 -3.72 7.37 1.84
N ASP A 275 -2.68 7.86 2.51
CA ASP A 275 -1.58 7.05 3.02
C ASP A 275 -2.00 6.16 4.20
N TYR A 276 -1.32 5.04 4.42
CA TYR A 276 -1.61 4.09 5.52
C TYR A 276 -0.93 4.44 6.85
N GLY A 277 -0.33 5.63 6.95
CA GLY A 277 0.14 6.20 8.23
C GLY A 277 1.57 5.85 8.63
N SER A 278 2.23 4.88 7.98
CA SER A 278 3.63 4.53 8.23
C SER A 278 4.43 4.48 6.94
N PRO A 279 5.66 5.06 6.90
CA PRO A 279 6.49 5.05 5.71
C PRO A 279 6.89 3.63 5.29
N ASP A 280 6.86 3.38 3.98
CA ASP A 280 7.37 2.17 3.32
C ASP A 280 8.38 2.45 2.19
N GLY A 281 8.49 3.73 1.78
CA GLY A 281 9.40 4.22 0.77
C GLY A 281 9.44 5.74 0.74
N ASP A 282 10.00 6.31 -0.31
CA ASP A 282 10.09 7.76 -0.50
C ASP A 282 10.23 8.17 -1.98
N TRP A 283 9.96 9.45 -2.25
CA TRP A 283 10.31 10.14 -3.48
C TRP A 283 11.16 11.36 -3.20
N ARG A 284 12.32 11.45 -3.86
CA ARG A 284 13.19 12.63 -3.81
C ARG A 284 12.58 13.76 -4.63
N VAL A 285 12.34 14.90 -3.99
CA VAL A 285 11.64 16.05 -4.58
C VAL A 285 12.63 17.16 -4.98
N ALA A 286 13.62 17.47 -4.15
CA ALA A 286 14.69 18.40 -4.49
C ALA A 286 15.91 17.65 -5.02
N ARG A 287 16.27 17.87 -6.29
CA ARG A 287 17.34 17.19 -7.02
C ARG A 287 18.24 18.18 -7.76
N ASP A 288 19.41 17.73 -8.24
CA ASP A 288 20.32 18.52 -9.06
C ASP A 288 19.76 18.85 -10.44
N CYS A 289 18.97 17.96 -11.01
CA CYS A 289 18.33 18.14 -12.32
C CYS A 289 17.14 19.11 -12.30
N GLY A 290 16.49 19.31 -11.14
CA GLY A 290 15.33 20.19 -11.02
C GLY A 290 14.61 20.02 -9.68
N GLY A 291 13.79 20.98 -9.33
CA GLY A 291 12.81 20.84 -8.26
C GLY A 291 11.57 20.16 -8.81
N LEU A 292 11.10 19.10 -8.15
CA LEU A 292 9.90 18.37 -8.52
C LEU A 292 8.73 18.82 -7.66
N GLN A 293 7.52 18.44 -8.08
CA GLN A 293 6.34 18.42 -7.23
C GLN A 293 5.78 17.03 -7.18
N LEU A 294 5.34 16.62 -5.99
CA LEU A 294 4.72 15.33 -5.72
C LEU A 294 3.32 15.58 -5.17
N LEU A 295 2.29 14.95 -5.70
CA LEU A 295 0.91 15.23 -5.32
C LEU A 295 0.05 13.99 -5.11
N ASN A 296 -1.00 14.19 -4.30
CA ASN A 296 -2.20 13.34 -4.22
C ASN A 296 -3.43 14.08 -4.71
N ILE A 297 -4.31 13.37 -5.42
CA ILE A 297 -5.62 13.86 -5.86
C ILE A 297 -6.69 13.39 -4.87
N PHE A 298 -7.65 14.26 -4.59
CA PHE A 298 -8.77 14.05 -3.67
C PHE A 298 -10.06 14.50 -4.32
N ASP A 299 -11.14 13.72 -4.14
CA ASP A 299 -12.50 14.17 -4.41
C ASP A 299 -13.05 14.95 -3.22
N ILE A 300 -13.56 16.12 -3.49
CA ILE A 300 -14.23 16.97 -2.52
C ILE A 300 -15.73 16.93 -2.77
N TYR A 301 -16.49 16.58 -1.74
CA TYR A 301 -17.94 16.42 -1.81
C TYR A 301 -18.73 17.59 -1.24
N ASN A 302 -18.17 18.25 -0.24
CA ASN A 302 -18.71 19.45 0.38
C ASN A 302 -17.75 20.62 0.22
N ASN A 303 -18.29 21.85 0.24
CA ASN A 303 -17.46 23.05 0.29
C ASN A 303 -16.55 23.02 1.51
N GLU A 304 -15.27 23.33 1.31
CA GLU A 304 -14.25 23.31 2.36
C GLU A 304 -13.36 24.54 2.31
N GLN A 305 -12.66 24.79 3.41
CA GLN A 305 -11.52 25.70 3.45
C GLN A 305 -10.25 24.89 3.68
N VAL A 306 -9.35 24.87 2.68
CA VAL A 306 -8.03 24.25 2.82
C VAL A 306 -7.13 25.20 3.58
N SER A 307 -6.78 24.82 4.80
CA SER A 307 -5.94 25.64 5.70
C SER A 307 -4.46 25.32 5.55
N SER A 308 -4.11 24.07 5.24
CA SER A 308 -2.71 23.64 5.12
C SER A 308 -2.60 22.31 4.38
N ALA A 309 -1.36 21.98 4.01
CA ALA A 309 -0.94 20.65 3.60
C ALA A 309 0.00 20.06 4.65
N SER A 310 -0.19 18.81 5.04
CA SER A 310 0.80 18.05 5.82
C SER A 310 1.58 17.12 4.92
N ALA A 311 2.89 16.96 5.19
CA ALA A 311 3.73 15.99 4.50
C ALA A 311 4.69 15.31 5.47
N HIS A 312 4.94 14.01 5.30
CA HIS A 312 5.98 13.29 6.02
C HIS A 312 7.29 13.40 5.26
N ILE A 313 8.31 13.93 5.92
CA ILE A 313 9.62 14.19 5.32
C ILE A 313 10.52 12.96 5.50
N ALA A 314 11.12 12.49 4.41
CA ALA A 314 11.99 11.32 4.43
C ALA A 314 13.25 11.53 5.30
N ASP A 315 13.77 10.47 5.89
CA ASP A 315 14.85 10.44 6.91
C ASP A 315 16.20 10.99 6.43
N TYR A 316 16.50 10.90 5.14
CA TYR A 316 17.73 11.45 4.54
C TYR A 316 17.65 12.95 4.23
N SER A 317 16.51 13.59 4.45
CA SER A 317 16.30 15.01 4.14
C SER A 317 17.18 15.92 4.98
N ARG A 318 17.48 17.11 4.46
CA ARG A 318 18.47 18.02 5.08
C ARG A 318 17.79 19.24 5.67
N PRO A 319 18.07 19.57 6.95
CA PRO A 319 17.64 20.84 7.53
C PRO A 319 18.11 22.04 6.72
N GLY A 320 17.28 23.08 6.66
CA GLY A 320 17.51 24.29 5.87
C GLY A 320 17.00 24.22 4.43
N THR A 321 16.60 23.06 3.94
CA THR A 321 16.01 22.93 2.59
C THR A 321 14.65 23.62 2.51
N PRO A 322 14.41 24.51 1.53
CA PRO A 322 13.11 25.14 1.33
C PRO A 322 12.11 24.16 0.70
N VAL A 323 10.93 24.10 1.26
CA VAL A 323 9.79 23.31 0.79
C VAL A 323 8.53 24.16 0.76
N TYR A 324 7.60 23.87 -0.15
CA TYR A 324 6.32 24.57 -0.26
C TYR A 324 5.20 23.61 -0.63
N ALA A 325 3.96 24.01 -0.38
CA ALA A 325 2.79 23.27 -0.83
C ALA A 325 2.00 24.06 -1.88
N VAL A 326 1.35 23.33 -2.79
CA VAL A 326 0.50 23.91 -3.83
C VAL A 326 -0.84 23.20 -3.84
N LEU A 327 -1.91 23.98 -3.90
CA LEU A 327 -3.28 23.51 -4.09
C LEU A 327 -3.67 23.65 -5.56
N TYR A 328 -4.21 22.58 -6.13
CA TYR A 328 -4.70 22.54 -7.52
C TYR A 328 -6.18 22.16 -7.58
N GLU A 329 -6.89 22.73 -8.54
CA GLU A 329 -8.09 22.13 -9.13
C GLU A 329 -7.67 21.20 -10.26
N VAL A 330 -8.31 20.03 -10.40
CA VAL A 330 -7.97 19.05 -11.43
C VAL A 330 -9.07 19.02 -12.48
N ASP A 331 -8.77 19.48 -13.70
CA ASP A 331 -9.69 19.37 -14.84
C ASP A 331 -9.51 18.00 -15.51
N THR A 332 -10.39 17.08 -15.20
CA THR A 332 -10.41 15.72 -15.74
C THR A 332 -11.07 15.61 -17.12
N THR A 333 -11.63 16.70 -17.64
CA THR A 333 -12.24 16.72 -18.98
C THR A 333 -11.20 16.78 -20.09
N GLN A 334 -9.95 17.13 -19.75
CA GLN A 334 -8.82 17.22 -20.66
C GLN A 334 -8.00 15.91 -20.67
N SER A 335 -7.31 15.65 -21.76
CA SER A 335 -6.39 14.52 -21.86
C SER A 335 -5.05 15.01 -22.45
N PRO A 336 -3.95 15.01 -21.67
CA PRO A 336 -3.86 14.66 -20.24
C PRO A 336 -4.64 15.64 -19.33
N TRP A 337 -5.00 15.19 -18.12
CA TRP A 337 -5.66 16.06 -17.13
C TRP A 337 -4.87 17.33 -16.86
N ALA A 338 -5.57 18.46 -16.73
CA ALA A 338 -4.94 19.73 -16.42
C ALA A 338 -4.98 20.02 -14.92
N PHE A 339 -3.88 20.57 -14.40
CA PHE A 339 -3.73 20.96 -12.99
C PHE A 339 -3.70 22.49 -12.94
N ILE A 340 -4.78 23.09 -12.43
CA ILE A 340 -4.95 24.54 -12.35
C ILE A 340 -4.55 24.98 -10.94
N GLN A 341 -3.43 25.70 -10.82
CA GLN A 341 -2.96 26.18 -9.52
C GLN A 341 -3.93 27.20 -8.92
N LEU A 342 -4.41 26.90 -7.71
CA LEU A 342 -5.32 27.77 -6.95
C LEU A 342 -4.59 28.59 -5.89
N ALA A 343 -3.67 27.97 -5.15
CA ALA A 343 -2.90 28.61 -4.09
C ALA A 343 -1.53 27.94 -3.92
N GLN A 344 -0.60 28.68 -3.32
CA GLN A 344 0.71 28.18 -2.90
C GLN A 344 1.05 28.77 -1.53
N THR A 345 1.73 27.99 -0.70
CA THR A 345 2.21 28.44 0.60
C THR A 345 3.47 29.28 0.46
N ASP A 346 3.82 30.03 1.52
CA ASP A 346 5.19 30.53 1.68
C ASP A 346 6.17 29.37 1.76
N ASP A 347 7.44 29.63 1.38
CA ASP A 347 8.52 28.66 1.55
C ASP A 347 8.76 28.41 3.06
N TYR A 348 8.90 27.14 3.41
CA TYR A 348 9.27 26.70 4.73
C TYR A 348 10.66 26.07 4.68
N SER A 349 11.58 26.49 5.53
CA SER A 349 12.91 25.86 5.66
C SER A 349 12.83 24.72 6.66
N LEU A 350 13.09 23.49 6.21
CA LEU A 350 13.08 22.29 7.06
C LEU A 350 13.97 22.48 8.29
N GLN A 351 13.46 22.08 9.44
CA GLN A 351 14.21 22.07 10.70
C GLN A 351 14.70 20.65 11.01
N ALA A 352 15.66 20.51 11.93
CA ALA A 352 16.20 19.19 12.27
C ALA A 352 15.15 18.22 12.86
N GLN A 353 14.13 18.75 13.53
CA GLN A 353 13.01 17.95 14.07
C GLN A 353 11.99 17.51 13.02
N ASP A 354 12.04 18.08 11.83
CA ASP A 354 11.09 17.75 10.75
C ASP A 354 11.54 16.50 9.97
N ILE A 355 12.79 16.07 10.18
CA ILE A 355 13.35 14.92 9.47
C ILE A 355 12.77 13.63 10.07
N ASP A 356 12.26 12.74 9.20
CA ASP A 356 11.52 11.53 9.56
C ASP A 356 10.27 11.84 10.41
N ASP A 357 9.64 13.02 10.14
CA ASP A 357 8.42 13.44 10.82
C ASP A 357 7.53 14.27 9.88
N TRP A 358 6.34 14.61 10.38
CA TRP A 358 5.36 15.40 9.66
C TRP A 358 5.64 16.90 9.77
N ILE A 359 5.56 17.60 8.64
CA ILE A 359 5.49 19.06 8.58
C ILE A 359 4.08 19.52 8.21
N ASN A 360 3.77 20.78 8.50
CA ASN A 360 2.50 21.39 8.14
C ASN A 360 2.74 22.75 7.48
N LEU A 361 2.33 22.88 6.22
CA LEU A 361 2.53 24.06 5.36
C LEU A 361 1.21 24.80 5.19
N ALA A 362 1.11 26.00 5.76
CA ALA A 362 -0.13 26.75 5.82
C ALA A 362 -0.40 27.63 4.61
N PHE A 363 -1.62 27.57 4.09
CA PHE A 363 -2.16 28.57 3.17
C PHE A 363 -2.62 29.81 3.94
N LYS A 364 -2.15 30.99 3.53
CA LYS A 364 -2.43 32.28 4.20
C LYS A 364 -2.94 33.31 3.20
N PRO A 365 -4.26 33.56 3.17
CA PRO A 365 -5.33 32.95 3.95
C PRO A 365 -5.64 31.52 3.52
N ALA A 366 -6.44 30.79 4.33
CA ALA A 366 -7.03 29.52 3.94
C ALA A 366 -7.85 29.70 2.65
N TYR A 367 -7.79 28.69 1.76
CA TYR A 367 -8.40 28.77 0.43
C TYR A 367 -9.71 27.98 0.39
N SER A 368 -10.79 28.61 -0.10
CA SER A 368 -12.10 27.94 -0.25
C SER A 368 -12.12 27.11 -1.53
N ILE A 369 -12.53 25.86 -1.42
CA ILE A 369 -12.74 24.94 -2.54
C ILE A 369 -14.17 24.43 -2.57
N PHE A 370 -14.59 24.00 -3.76
CA PHE A 370 -15.92 23.49 -4.04
C PHE A 370 -15.86 22.00 -4.39
N PRO A 371 -17.01 21.29 -4.41
CA PRO A 371 -17.04 19.89 -4.82
C PRO A 371 -16.40 19.66 -6.20
N GLY A 372 -15.63 18.59 -6.29
CA GLY A 372 -14.90 18.18 -7.48
C GLY A 372 -13.47 17.71 -7.14
N PRO A 373 -12.70 17.25 -8.15
CA PRO A 373 -11.36 16.76 -7.94
C PRO A 373 -10.37 17.91 -7.70
N HIS A 374 -9.61 17.79 -6.62
CA HIS A 374 -8.55 18.72 -6.22
C HIS A 374 -7.27 17.95 -5.90
N ALA A 375 -6.13 18.63 -5.92
CA ALA A 375 -4.86 18.00 -5.55
C ALA A 375 -4.05 18.89 -4.60
N ILE A 376 -3.33 18.24 -3.70
CA ILE A 376 -2.29 18.87 -2.88
C ILE A 376 -0.94 18.34 -3.33
N ALA A 377 -0.03 19.25 -3.66
CA ALA A 377 1.35 18.96 -3.99
C ALA A 377 2.32 19.50 -2.94
N ILE A 378 3.43 18.79 -2.76
CA ILE A 378 4.62 19.26 -2.06
C ILE A 378 5.71 19.47 -3.09
N GLY A 379 6.31 20.63 -3.09
CA GLY A 379 7.32 21.05 -4.06
C GLY A 379 8.65 21.42 -3.40
N GLY A 380 9.72 21.24 -4.18
CA GLY A 380 11.07 21.67 -3.86
C GLY A 380 11.74 22.34 -5.06
N TYR A 381 12.87 22.99 -4.81
CA TYR A 381 13.66 23.67 -5.81
C TYR A 381 14.84 22.82 -6.27
N ALA A 382 15.35 23.11 -7.48
CA ALA A 382 16.59 22.52 -7.96
C ALA A 382 17.75 22.81 -7.00
N HIS A 383 18.54 21.79 -6.69
CA HIS A 383 19.69 21.90 -5.82
C HIS A 383 20.80 20.93 -6.27
N PRO A 384 22.09 21.28 -6.16
CA PRO A 384 23.19 20.44 -6.64
C PRO A 384 23.32 19.07 -5.95
N LEU A 385 22.51 18.82 -4.92
CA LEU A 385 22.42 17.53 -4.22
C LEU A 385 20.95 17.20 -3.94
N ASP A 386 20.62 15.92 -3.80
CA ASP A 386 19.33 15.52 -3.25
C ASP A 386 19.20 16.04 -1.82
N THR A 387 18.24 16.91 -1.56
CA THR A 387 18.14 17.66 -0.32
C THR A 387 16.91 17.34 0.51
N PHE A 388 15.83 16.91 -0.10
CA PHE A 388 14.71 16.34 0.63
C PHE A 388 13.86 15.39 -0.23
N GLY A 389 13.15 14.52 0.46
CA GLY A 389 12.14 13.65 -0.08
C GLY A 389 10.87 13.66 0.76
N VAL A 390 9.80 13.16 0.17
CA VAL A 390 8.53 12.89 0.83
C VAL A 390 8.37 11.38 0.93
N SER A 391 8.05 10.88 2.12
CA SER A 391 7.79 9.46 2.34
C SER A 391 6.55 8.99 1.59
N THR A 392 6.50 7.70 1.25
CA THR A 392 5.34 7.01 0.69
C THR A 392 4.78 6.00 1.68
N SER A 393 3.53 5.61 1.50
CA SER A 393 2.84 4.63 2.34
C SER A 393 1.71 3.96 1.57
N GLY A 394 1.96 2.72 1.19
CA GLY A 394 1.04 1.91 0.40
C GLY A 394 1.03 2.24 -1.10
N ASP A 395 0.28 1.43 -1.83
CA ASP A 395 0.11 1.59 -3.27
C ASP A 395 -0.81 2.77 -3.59
N ALA A 396 -0.59 3.39 -4.74
CA ALA A 396 -1.45 4.43 -5.27
C ALA A 396 -2.30 3.86 -6.41
N GLU A 397 -3.58 4.12 -6.36
CA GLU A 397 -4.48 3.80 -7.47
C GLU A 397 -4.05 4.58 -8.73
N VAL A 398 -4.24 3.97 -9.88
CA VAL A 398 -3.79 4.49 -11.18
C VAL A 398 -4.25 5.94 -11.37
N LEU A 399 -3.33 6.81 -11.70
CA LEU A 399 -3.51 8.25 -11.94
C LEU A 399 -3.73 9.13 -10.69
N MET A 400 -3.90 8.57 -9.50
CA MET A 400 -4.30 9.33 -8.30
C MET A 400 -3.13 10.01 -7.58
N SER A 401 -1.92 9.51 -7.76
CA SER A 401 -0.70 10.14 -7.24
C SER A 401 0.25 10.45 -8.39
N ARG A 402 0.90 11.62 -8.37
CA ARG A 402 1.71 12.07 -9.50
C ARG A 402 2.97 12.82 -9.09
N ILE A 403 3.97 12.76 -9.97
CA ILE A 403 5.20 13.55 -9.89
C ILE A 403 5.34 14.42 -11.14
N GLN A 404 5.72 15.70 -10.94
CA GLN A 404 5.93 16.63 -12.03
C GLN A 404 7.38 16.63 -12.48
N ASP A 405 7.62 16.50 -13.78
CA ASP A 405 8.96 16.64 -14.36
C ASP A 405 9.31 18.13 -14.56
N ASN A 406 10.20 18.64 -13.75
CA ASN A 406 10.71 20.01 -13.83
C ASN A 406 12.19 20.06 -14.31
N GLY A 407 12.56 19.20 -15.26
CA GLY A 407 13.88 19.17 -15.89
C GLY A 407 14.73 17.94 -15.55
N CYS A 408 14.18 16.97 -14.82
CA CYS A 408 14.88 15.72 -14.48
C CYS A 408 14.78 14.63 -15.57
N ASN A 409 14.11 14.91 -16.68
CA ASN A 409 13.91 13.96 -17.77
C ASN A 409 13.34 12.62 -17.30
N LEU A 410 12.29 12.68 -16.46
CA LEU A 410 11.58 11.49 -15.96
C LEU A 410 10.98 10.65 -17.11
N GLY A 411 10.83 11.25 -18.29
CA GLY A 411 10.33 10.60 -19.48
C GLY A 411 10.52 11.48 -20.73
N THR A 412 9.80 11.17 -21.81
CA THR A 412 9.94 11.86 -23.12
C THR A 412 9.06 13.09 -23.26
N GLN A 413 8.28 13.44 -22.26
CA GLN A 413 7.34 14.56 -22.28
C GLN A 413 8.04 15.89 -21.96
N ALA A 414 7.33 16.99 -22.23
CA ALA A 414 7.85 18.33 -22.00
C ALA A 414 8.00 18.64 -20.50
N PHE A 415 8.85 19.61 -20.18
CA PHE A 415 8.96 20.23 -18.87
C PHE A 415 7.57 20.58 -18.29
N GLY A 416 7.34 20.26 -17.01
CA GLY A 416 6.07 20.47 -16.33
C GLY A 416 5.03 19.35 -16.50
N TYR A 417 5.36 18.28 -17.23
CA TYR A 417 4.45 17.15 -17.41
C TYR A 417 4.30 16.34 -16.11
N TRP A 418 3.09 15.85 -15.84
CA TRP A 418 2.75 15.06 -14.69
C TRP A 418 2.72 13.57 -15.03
N TYR A 419 3.64 12.81 -14.46
CA TYR A 419 3.64 11.34 -14.52
C TYR A 419 2.91 10.79 -13.32
N TYR A 420 2.11 9.72 -13.49
CA TYR A 420 1.56 8.98 -12.36
C TYR A 420 2.65 8.11 -11.71
N ILE A 421 2.49 7.86 -10.43
CA ILE A 421 3.35 6.99 -9.63
C ILE A 421 2.49 5.95 -8.95
N SER A 422 3.08 4.81 -8.60
CA SER A 422 2.40 3.64 -8.03
C SER A 422 2.38 3.58 -6.50
N ASN A 423 3.04 4.53 -5.84
CA ASN A 423 3.05 4.60 -4.38
C ASN A 423 2.31 5.86 -3.92
N THR A 424 1.60 5.77 -2.81
CA THR A 424 0.88 6.91 -2.22
C THR A 424 1.84 7.80 -1.43
N PRO A 425 2.11 9.06 -1.88
CA PRO A 425 2.85 10.01 -1.06
C PRO A 425 2.14 10.31 0.25
N MET A 426 2.88 10.37 1.34
CA MET A 426 2.36 10.78 2.64
C MET A 426 2.12 12.29 2.66
N ILE A 427 1.14 12.71 1.89
CA ILE A 427 0.68 14.10 1.74
C ILE A 427 -0.81 14.15 2.03
N ARG A 428 -1.21 15.04 2.96
CA ARG A 428 -2.59 15.18 3.42
C ARG A 428 -3.09 16.61 3.24
N MET A 429 -4.38 16.75 2.91
CA MET A 429 -5.10 18.02 2.84
C MET A 429 -5.76 18.30 4.18
N ASN A 430 -5.57 19.50 4.74
CA ASN A 430 -6.17 19.87 6.01
C ASN A 430 -7.18 20.99 5.84
N PHE A 431 -8.36 20.82 6.42
CA PHE A 431 -9.48 21.75 6.35
C PHE A 431 -9.61 22.62 7.60
N GLY A 432 -10.40 23.69 7.49
CA GLY A 432 -10.72 24.61 8.56
C GLY A 432 -10.22 26.03 8.31
N SER A 433 -10.69 26.97 9.10
CA SER A 433 -10.27 28.38 9.02
C SER A 433 -8.96 28.68 9.74
N THR A 434 -8.51 27.76 10.58
CA THR A 434 -7.25 27.84 11.33
C THR A 434 -6.51 26.52 11.17
N TRP A 435 -5.18 26.56 11.26
CA TRP A 435 -4.36 25.36 11.17
C TRP A 435 -4.78 24.34 12.23
N PRO A 436 -4.98 23.07 11.90
CA PRO A 436 -4.85 22.06 12.91
C PRO A 436 -3.41 22.15 13.44
N SER A 437 -3.23 22.38 14.72
CA SER A 437 -1.94 22.13 15.36
C SER A 437 -1.66 20.64 15.14
N THR A 438 -0.64 20.33 14.32
CA THR A 438 -0.16 18.99 14.00
C THR A 438 -1.07 17.87 14.48
N VAL A 439 -1.94 17.35 13.60
CA VAL A 439 -2.45 16.00 13.80
C VAL A 439 -1.32 15.08 13.35
N SER A 440 -0.33 14.91 14.22
CA SER A 440 0.35 13.64 14.26
C SER A 440 -0.75 12.61 14.51
N LEU A 441 -0.79 11.52 13.79
CA LEU A 441 -1.30 10.28 14.35
C LEU A 441 -0.56 10.15 15.66
N GLU A 442 -1.26 10.40 16.77
CA GLU A 442 -0.60 10.71 18.03
C GLU A 442 0.43 9.64 18.30
N LYS A 443 1.71 9.99 18.36
CA LYS A 443 2.57 9.44 19.38
C LYS A 443 1.71 9.55 20.62
N ASN A 444 1.14 8.45 21.01
CA ASN A 444 0.03 8.32 21.94
C ASN A 444 0.16 9.37 23.06
N LYS A 445 -0.57 10.48 23.03
CA LYS A 445 -0.43 11.58 24.01
C LYS A 445 -0.65 11.09 25.43
N ASN A 446 -1.23 9.90 25.54
CA ASN A 446 -1.54 9.28 26.80
C ASN A 446 -0.43 8.39 27.34
N PHE A 447 0.49 7.94 26.48
CA PHE A 447 1.57 7.02 26.85
C PHE A 447 2.87 7.34 26.11
N ARG A 448 3.99 7.11 26.79
CA ARG A 448 5.32 7.03 26.19
C ARG A 448 5.88 5.64 26.43
N ILE A 449 6.42 5.01 25.40
CA ILE A 449 6.98 3.66 25.44
C ILE A 449 8.44 3.74 25.05
N PHE A 450 9.34 3.36 25.98
CA PHE A 450 10.78 3.48 25.77
C PHE A 450 11.59 2.52 26.65
N PRO A 451 12.79 2.09 26.18
CA PRO A 451 13.28 2.24 24.83
C PRO A 451 12.54 1.31 23.86
N ASN A 452 12.38 1.72 22.62
CA ASN A 452 11.91 0.85 21.54
C ASN A 452 12.85 1.07 20.35
N PRO A 453 13.70 0.09 19.98
CA PRO A 453 13.79 -1.29 20.47
C PRO A 453 14.26 -1.42 21.94
N ALA A 454 13.68 -2.40 22.66
CA ALA A 454 14.04 -2.77 24.02
C ALA A 454 15.03 -3.95 24.05
N GLN A 455 15.82 -4.07 25.12
CA GLN A 455 16.72 -5.22 25.35
C GLN A 455 16.28 -6.03 26.57
N ASN A 456 16.34 -5.42 27.76
CA ASN A 456 16.03 -6.09 29.02
C ASN A 456 14.75 -5.55 29.65
N SER A 457 14.42 -4.28 29.41
CA SER A 457 13.26 -3.63 30.00
C SER A 457 12.57 -2.69 29.03
N LEU A 458 11.27 -2.58 29.16
CA LEU A 458 10.39 -1.67 28.44
C LEU A 458 9.63 -0.82 29.44
N ASN A 459 9.74 0.50 29.34
CA ASN A 459 9.02 1.44 30.21
C ASN A 459 7.77 1.93 29.48
N ILE A 460 6.65 1.94 30.18
CA ILE A 460 5.39 2.53 29.73
C ILE A 460 5.05 3.66 30.71
N GLU A 461 5.16 4.89 30.23
CA GLU A 461 4.83 6.10 30.97
C GLU A 461 3.42 6.56 30.63
N LEU A 462 2.58 6.70 31.65
CA LEU A 462 1.24 7.25 31.54
C LEU A 462 1.32 8.78 31.59
N LEU A 463 1.04 9.44 30.45
CA LEU A 463 1.12 10.90 30.33
C LEU A 463 -0.21 11.58 30.76
N ASP A 464 -1.32 10.84 30.74
CA ASP A 464 -2.63 11.28 31.22
C ASP A 464 -3.09 10.43 32.42
N PRO A 465 -2.93 10.92 33.65
CA PRO A 465 -3.34 10.20 34.85
C PRO A 465 -4.86 9.98 34.96
N SER A 466 -5.68 10.70 34.18
CA SER A 466 -7.14 10.55 34.19
C SER A 466 -7.64 9.22 33.61
N LEU A 467 -6.78 8.51 32.87
CA LEU A 467 -7.11 7.22 32.27
C LEU A 467 -7.28 6.09 33.31
N GLY A 468 -6.76 6.26 34.53
CA GLY A 468 -6.90 5.28 35.60
C GLY A 468 -6.11 3.97 35.37
N GLU A 469 -6.68 2.85 35.78
CA GLU A 469 -6.04 1.53 35.60
C GLU A 469 -5.99 1.15 34.12
N ILE A 470 -4.81 0.76 33.62
CA ILE A 470 -4.54 0.32 32.24
C ILE A 470 -4.05 -1.12 32.25
N VAL A 471 -4.67 -1.99 31.47
CA VAL A 471 -4.22 -3.36 31.17
C VAL A 471 -3.19 -3.29 30.05
N ILE A 472 -2.04 -3.93 30.26
CA ILE A 472 -0.93 -4.09 29.33
C ILE A 472 -0.92 -5.51 28.83
N GLU A 473 -1.04 -5.70 27.53
CA GLU A 473 -0.91 -7.03 26.89
C GLU A 473 0.15 -6.94 25.78
N ILE A 474 1.03 -7.95 25.73
CA ILE A 474 2.00 -8.09 24.64
C ILE A 474 1.70 -9.41 23.94
N TYR A 475 1.59 -9.33 22.61
CA TYR A 475 1.34 -10.48 21.73
C TYR A 475 2.53 -10.67 20.80
N ASP A 476 2.87 -11.93 20.51
CA ASP A 476 3.81 -12.26 19.43
C ASP A 476 3.17 -12.04 18.05
N ILE A 477 3.97 -12.23 16.99
CA ILE A 477 3.51 -12.06 15.59
C ILE A 477 2.43 -13.06 15.18
N ALA A 478 2.26 -14.18 15.93
CA ALA A 478 1.20 -15.16 15.72
C ALA A 478 -0.08 -14.82 16.49
N GLY A 479 -0.12 -13.68 17.20
CA GLY A 479 -1.25 -13.25 18.02
C GLY A 479 -1.37 -13.95 19.37
N LYS A 480 -0.35 -14.72 19.79
CA LYS A 480 -0.34 -15.37 21.09
C LYS A 480 0.03 -14.36 22.17
N LEU A 481 -0.77 -14.27 23.23
CA LEU A 481 -0.49 -13.45 24.39
C LEU A 481 0.76 -13.97 25.12
N VAL A 482 1.80 -13.16 25.22
CA VAL A 482 3.08 -13.48 25.86
C VAL A 482 3.29 -12.76 27.18
N LEU A 483 2.57 -11.64 27.42
CA LEU A 483 2.63 -10.90 28.66
C LEU A 483 1.30 -10.20 28.93
N ASN A 484 0.85 -10.23 30.21
CA ASN A 484 -0.33 -9.49 30.67
C ASN A 484 -0.03 -8.87 32.04
N GLU A 485 0.00 -7.54 32.09
CA GLU A 485 0.24 -6.77 33.30
C GLU A 485 -0.72 -5.58 33.41
N ARG A 486 -0.57 -4.77 34.49
CA ARG A 486 -1.40 -3.59 34.72
C ARG A 486 -0.57 -2.41 35.22
N ILE A 487 -0.99 -1.22 34.86
CA ILE A 487 -0.56 0.04 35.49
C ILE A 487 -1.64 0.40 36.50
N GLU A 488 -1.27 0.39 37.77
CA GLU A 488 -2.13 0.81 38.87
C GLU A 488 -1.39 1.86 39.69
N ASN A 489 -1.98 3.03 39.85
CA ASN A 489 -1.49 4.10 40.73
C ASN A 489 -0.01 4.52 40.52
N CYS A 490 0.56 4.31 39.33
CA CYS A 490 1.90 4.76 39.01
C CYS A 490 1.94 5.46 37.64
N GLN A 491 2.85 6.40 37.50
CA GLN A 491 3.03 7.15 36.25
C GLN A 491 3.89 6.38 35.25
N ILE A 492 4.81 5.53 35.73
CA ILE A 492 5.69 4.73 34.86
C ILE A 492 5.65 3.28 35.35
N LYS A 493 5.42 2.36 34.43
CA LYS A 493 5.54 0.93 34.64
C LYS A 493 6.72 0.39 33.83
N THR A 494 7.65 -0.25 34.51
CA THR A 494 8.75 -0.99 33.88
C THR A 494 8.39 -2.45 33.76
N ILE A 495 8.54 -3.01 32.56
CA ILE A 495 8.28 -4.40 32.22
C ILE A 495 9.63 -5.06 31.93
N ASP A 496 9.90 -6.20 32.55
CA ASP A 496 11.06 -7.04 32.22
C ASP A 496 10.74 -7.84 30.94
N VAL A 497 11.46 -7.56 29.87
CA VAL A 497 11.36 -8.24 28.58
C VAL A 497 12.59 -9.10 28.26
N SER A 498 13.52 -9.26 29.21
CA SER A 498 14.78 -10.01 29.04
C SER A 498 14.58 -11.48 28.73
N HIS A 499 13.42 -12.02 29.08
CA HIS A 499 13.03 -13.42 28.86
C HIS A 499 12.28 -13.63 27.52
N MET A 500 12.01 -12.57 26.79
CA MET A 500 11.30 -12.64 25.50
C MET A 500 12.31 -12.84 24.35
N ASP A 501 11.90 -13.62 23.35
CA ASP A 501 12.70 -13.82 22.15
C ASP A 501 12.89 -12.51 21.38
N LYS A 502 14.01 -12.39 20.67
CA LYS A 502 14.25 -11.24 19.81
C LYS A 502 13.26 -11.22 18.64
N GLY A 503 12.63 -10.08 18.42
CA GLY A 503 11.62 -9.97 17.37
C GLY A 503 10.65 -8.80 17.55
N ASN A 504 9.65 -8.78 16.72
CA ASN A 504 8.56 -7.80 16.76
C ASN A 504 7.38 -8.35 17.55
N TYR A 505 6.76 -7.48 18.33
CA TYR A 505 5.60 -7.78 19.16
C TYR A 505 4.57 -6.67 19.04
N MET A 506 3.31 -7.00 19.31
CA MET A 506 2.23 -6.04 19.42
C MET A 506 1.94 -5.77 20.89
N LEU A 507 2.15 -4.53 21.33
CA LEU A 507 1.76 -4.04 22.64
C LEU A 507 0.35 -3.45 22.56
N SER A 508 -0.56 -3.92 23.39
CA SER A 508 -1.92 -3.41 23.58
C SER A 508 -2.07 -2.79 24.96
N LEU A 509 -2.55 -1.56 25.03
CA LEU A 509 -2.86 -0.82 26.26
C LEU A 509 -4.34 -0.50 26.27
N LYS A 510 -5.09 -0.98 27.28
CA LYS A 510 -6.55 -0.82 27.31
C LYS A 510 -7.12 -0.64 28.71
N ASN A 511 -8.24 0.07 28.79
CA ASN A 511 -9.17 0.08 29.91
C ASN A 511 -10.62 0.08 29.39
N LYS A 512 -11.60 0.40 30.24
CA LYS A 512 -13.03 0.44 29.87
C LYS A 512 -13.37 1.45 28.79
N ASN A 513 -12.61 2.54 28.68
CA ASN A 513 -12.91 3.68 27.81
C ASN A 513 -11.79 3.99 26.80
N TYR A 514 -10.69 3.23 26.83
CA TYR A 514 -9.51 3.49 26.01
C TYR A 514 -8.88 2.19 25.54
N SER A 515 -8.46 2.14 24.28
CA SER A 515 -7.66 1.04 23.72
C SER A 515 -6.71 1.59 22.68
N THR A 516 -5.46 1.17 22.75
CA THR A 516 -4.44 1.46 21.73
C THR A 516 -3.52 0.27 21.55
N LYS A 517 -2.98 0.13 20.35
CA LYS A 517 -1.98 -0.90 20.02
C LYS A 517 -0.79 -0.24 19.36
N THR A 518 0.41 -0.73 19.63
CA THR A 518 1.63 -0.26 19.00
C THR A 518 2.65 -1.38 18.87
N LYS A 519 3.46 -1.31 17.82
CA LYS A 519 4.55 -2.25 17.60
C LYS A 519 5.71 -1.95 18.54
N ILE A 520 6.26 -2.98 19.17
CA ILE A 520 7.52 -2.92 19.93
C ILE A 520 8.50 -3.95 19.35
N THR A 521 9.78 -3.66 19.46
CA THR A 521 10.86 -4.55 19.01
C THR A 521 11.74 -4.92 20.19
N ILE A 522 12.02 -6.20 20.37
CA ILE A 522 12.97 -6.75 21.36
C ILE A 522 14.26 -7.14 20.62
N LYS A 523 15.44 -6.69 21.15
CA LYS A 523 16.76 -6.90 20.53
C LYS A 523 17.64 -7.87 21.31
#